data_1bc2b03197e5b951e91b648544c867b1
#
_entry.id   1bc2b03197e5b951e91b648544c867b1
#
_cell.length_a   1.000
_cell.length_b   1.000
_cell.length_c   1.000
_cell.angle_alpha   90.00
_cell.angle_beta   90.00
_cell.angle_gamma   90.00
#
_symmetry.space_group_name_H-M   'P 1'
#
loop_
_entity.id
_entity.type
_entity.pdbx_description
1 polymer ?
#
loop_
_entity_poly.entity_id
_entity_poly.type
_entity_poly.pdbx_seq_one_letter_code
_entity_poly.pdbx_strand_id
1 'polypeptide(L)'
;MPGIFLTFVTTVWWIVLFISLFVNVPGLNTRGSGFTEPAYAFLTVFALVNSIMFFATPLPRGVRGLSLALSVFLFINAIIILMSAPLRHYEGWVGIATVLWAGVVGGIWTVITDRVVEWGKAEEEERLIGRVEDRYTGIEWLKVILTTIGLIIVIVLQVLITLTLILRMRDASLHPTGRQYWVQSHQFRVHIACFGNASSTTPLVFLEGGERSVEYFSSWVAEAQEDGIIGQYCYWDRPGYLLFNFLL
;
A
#
# COMPACT_ATOMS: atom_id res chain seq x y z
N MET A 1 -4.92 -19.13 -22.21
CA MET A 1 -3.62 -19.55 -21.70
C MET A 1 -2.82 -18.41 -21.00
N PRO A 2 -2.61 -17.20 -21.57
CA PRO A 2 -1.78 -16.18 -20.91
C PRO A 2 -2.30 -15.73 -19.54
N GLY A 3 -3.61 -15.63 -19.32
CA GLY A 3 -4.18 -15.23 -18.02
C GLY A 3 -3.86 -16.19 -16.89
N ILE A 4 -3.93 -17.49 -17.13
CA ILE A 4 -3.61 -18.50 -16.13
C ILE A 4 -2.12 -18.42 -15.77
N PHE A 5 -1.25 -18.23 -16.75
CA PHE A 5 0.18 -18.05 -16.53
C PHE A 5 0.48 -16.78 -15.71
N LEU A 6 -0.13 -15.64 -16.08
CA LEU A 6 0.01 -14.39 -15.32
C LEU A 6 -0.47 -14.53 -13.88
N THR A 7 -1.61 -15.20 -13.67
CA THR A 7 -2.14 -15.45 -12.33
C THR A 7 -1.19 -16.32 -11.53
N PHE A 8 -0.64 -17.36 -12.12
CA PHE A 8 0.33 -18.23 -11.45
C PHE A 8 1.58 -17.46 -11.03
N VAL A 9 2.20 -16.72 -11.96
CA VAL A 9 3.41 -15.92 -11.68
C VAL A 9 3.14 -14.89 -10.58
N THR A 10 2.01 -14.18 -10.65
CA THR A 10 1.66 -13.15 -9.65
C THR A 10 1.35 -13.77 -8.29
N THR A 11 0.74 -14.97 -8.26
CA THR A 11 0.48 -15.69 -7.00
C THR A 11 1.78 -16.15 -6.35
N VAL A 12 2.72 -16.69 -7.12
CA VAL A 12 4.05 -17.04 -6.62
C VAL A 12 4.76 -15.81 -6.07
N TRP A 13 4.72 -14.69 -6.78
CA TRP A 13 5.28 -13.42 -6.32
C TRP A 13 4.64 -12.95 -5.01
N TRP A 14 3.34 -13.02 -4.91
CA TRP A 14 2.61 -12.69 -3.68
C TRP A 14 3.03 -13.56 -2.49
N ILE A 15 3.17 -14.89 -2.70
CA ILE A 15 3.63 -15.81 -1.66
C ILE A 15 5.04 -15.44 -1.20
N VAL A 16 5.94 -15.12 -2.12
CA VAL A 16 7.32 -14.71 -1.81
C VAL A 16 7.33 -13.43 -0.97
N LEU A 17 6.55 -12.43 -1.36
CA LEU A 17 6.41 -11.19 -0.60
C LEU A 17 5.78 -11.43 0.77
N PHE A 18 4.80 -12.30 0.87
CA PHE A 18 4.17 -12.65 2.15
C PHE A 18 5.14 -13.36 3.10
N ILE A 19 5.94 -14.28 2.59
CA ILE A 19 6.99 -14.95 3.37
C ILE A 19 8.06 -13.94 3.82
N SER A 20 8.39 -12.95 2.99
CA SER A 20 9.40 -11.93 3.32
C SER A 20 8.99 -11.03 4.50
N LEU A 21 7.71 -11.00 4.89
CA LEU A 21 7.26 -10.32 6.11
C LEU A 21 7.76 -11.00 7.40
N PHE A 22 7.99 -12.30 7.35
CA PHE A 22 8.37 -13.11 8.52
C PHE A 22 9.84 -13.53 8.48
N VAL A 23 10.42 -13.60 7.29
CA VAL A 23 11.80 -14.03 7.07
C VAL A 23 12.55 -12.91 6.37
N ASN A 24 13.70 -12.54 6.93
CA ASN A 24 14.57 -11.55 6.32
C ASN A 24 15.19 -12.12 5.04
N VAL A 25 14.64 -11.74 3.88
CA VAL A 25 15.16 -12.16 2.57
C VAL A 25 16.05 -11.04 2.02
N PRO A 26 17.37 -11.27 1.86
CA PRO A 26 18.25 -10.24 1.30
C PRO A 26 17.77 -9.77 -0.07
N GLY A 27 17.67 -8.45 -0.26
CA GLY A 27 17.20 -7.83 -1.50
C GLY A 27 15.68 -7.63 -1.63
N LEU A 28 14.87 -8.28 -0.79
CA LEU A 28 13.42 -8.01 -0.71
C LEU A 28 13.04 -7.13 0.49
N ASN A 29 14.03 -6.76 1.31
CA ASN A 29 13.77 -5.90 2.46
C ASN A 29 13.36 -4.51 1.99
N THR A 30 12.10 -4.18 2.23
CA THR A 30 11.60 -2.84 2.06
C THR A 30 11.81 -2.07 3.36
N ARG A 31 12.10 -0.79 3.23
CA ARG A 31 12.31 0.10 4.37
C ARG A 31 11.00 0.51 5.05
N GLY A 32 9.88 0.23 4.40
CA GLY A 32 8.54 0.50 4.89
C GLY A 32 7.98 -0.58 5.80
N SER A 33 6.67 -0.57 5.99
CA SER A 33 5.97 -1.58 6.80
C SER A 33 6.03 -2.99 6.21
N GLY A 34 6.53 -3.13 4.97
CA GLY A 34 6.53 -4.39 4.22
C GLY A 34 5.14 -4.92 3.84
N PHE A 35 4.08 -4.27 4.33
CA PHE A 35 2.71 -4.72 4.11
C PHE A 35 2.13 -4.25 2.77
N THR A 36 2.63 -3.14 2.25
CA THR A 36 2.09 -2.50 1.04
C THR A 36 2.27 -3.39 -0.18
N GLU A 37 3.44 -3.99 -0.36
CA GLU A 37 3.79 -4.83 -1.50
C GLU A 37 2.94 -6.11 -1.59
N PRO A 38 2.82 -6.93 -0.53
CA PRO A 38 1.95 -8.11 -0.59
C PRO A 38 0.48 -7.74 -0.75
N ALA A 39 0.04 -6.57 -0.24
CA ALA A 39 -1.32 -6.08 -0.48
C ALA A 39 -1.56 -5.80 -1.97
N TYR A 40 -0.67 -5.09 -2.65
CA TYR A 40 -0.80 -4.82 -4.08
C TYR A 40 -0.69 -6.09 -4.93
N ALA A 41 0.21 -7.01 -4.58
CA ALA A 41 0.30 -8.30 -5.26
C ALA A 41 -0.99 -9.11 -5.10
N PHE A 42 -1.58 -9.11 -3.91
CA PHE A 42 -2.88 -9.75 -3.64
C PHE A 42 -4.00 -9.13 -4.48
N LEU A 43 -4.08 -7.80 -4.55
CA LEU A 43 -5.07 -7.09 -5.37
C LEU A 43 -4.95 -7.46 -6.84
N THR A 44 -3.71 -7.63 -7.34
CA THR A 44 -3.46 -8.06 -8.71
C THR A 44 -3.93 -9.50 -8.94
N VAL A 45 -3.62 -10.42 -8.01
CA VAL A 45 -4.11 -11.81 -8.08
C VAL A 45 -5.64 -11.83 -8.09
N PHE A 46 -6.27 -11.06 -7.21
CA PHE A 46 -7.73 -10.98 -7.14
C PHE A 46 -8.33 -10.48 -8.47
N ALA A 47 -7.78 -9.44 -9.07
CA ALA A 47 -8.22 -8.93 -10.37
C ALA A 47 -8.07 -9.96 -11.48
N LEU A 48 -6.95 -10.69 -11.53
CA LEU A 48 -6.69 -11.74 -12.51
C LEU A 48 -7.63 -12.93 -12.34
N VAL A 49 -7.86 -13.40 -11.11
CA VAL A 49 -8.78 -14.50 -10.81
C VAL A 49 -10.20 -14.14 -11.22
N ASN A 50 -10.67 -12.93 -10.90
CA ASN A 50 -11.97 -12.45 -11.34
C ASN A 50 -12.11 -12.47 -12.86
N SER A 51 -11.10 -12.00 -13.57
CA SER A 51 -11.12 -12.02 -15.04
C SER A 51 -11.20 -13.42 -15.62
N ILE A 52 -10.56 -14.42 -14.99
CA ILE A 52 -10.64 -15.82 -15.41
C ILE A 52 -12.02 -16.41 -15.12
N MET A 53 -12.61 -16.10 -13.96
CA MET A 53 -13.93 -16.61 -13.58
C MET A 53 -15.03 -16.16 -14.56
N PHE A 54 -14.89 -14.98 -15.15
CA PHE A 54 -15.87 -14.41 -16.07
C PHE A 54 -15.46 -14.54 -17.56
N PHE A 55 -14.46 -15.35 -17.87
CA PHE A 55 -14.03 -15.53 -19.25
C PHE A 55 -15.10 -16.21 -20.13
N ALA A 56 -15.91 -17.09 -19.52
CA ALA A 56 -16.95 -17.83 -20.22
C ALA A 56 -18.35 -17.18 -20.12
N THR A 57 -18.54 -16.22 -19.22
CA THR A 57 -19.84 -15.58 -18.97
C THR A 57 -19.71 -14.06 -19.07
N PRO A 58 -20.73 -13.36 -19.64
CA PRO A 58 -20.66 -11.91 -19.75
C PRO A 58 -20.61 -11.27 -18.35
N LEU A 59 -19.65 -10.34 -18.18
CA LEU A 59 -19.61 -9.53 -16.97
C LEU A 59 -20.85 -8.63 -16.88
N PRO A 60 -21.58 -8.65 -15.75
CA PRO A 60 -22.61 -7.66 -15.50
C PRO A 60 -22.00 -6.25 -15.52
N ARG A 61 -22.72 -5.28 -16.05
CA ARG A 61 -22.23 -3.88 -16.18
C ARG A 61 -21.69 -3.33 -14.85
N GLY A 62 -22.31 -3.67 -13.74
CA GLY A 62 -21.85 -3.26 -12.41
C GLY A 62 -20.49 -3.81 -12.02
N VAL A 63 -20.25 -5.10 -12.24
CA VAL A 63 -18.95 -5.76 -11.94
C VAL A 63 -17.84 -5.18 -12.82
N ARG A 64 -18.15 -4.94 -14.11
CA ARG A 64 -17.23 -4.27 -15.03
C ARG A 64 -16.82 -2.89 -14.55
N GLY A 65 -17.79 -2.06 -14.12
CA GLY A 65 -17.52 -0.73 -13.59
C GLY A 65 -16.64 -0.76 -12.33
N LEU A 66 -16.90 -1.69 -11.41
CA LEU A 66 -16.09 -1.88 -10.20
C LEU A 66 -14.66 -2.35 -10.51
N SER A 67 -14.50 -3.29 -11.43
CA SER A 67 -13.17 -3.77 -11.85
C SER A 67 -12.35 -2.65 -12.52
N LEU A 68 -12.99 -1.83 -13.34
CA LEU A 68 -12.36 -0.66 -13.94
C LEU A 68 -11.96 0.36 -12.85
N ALA A 69 -12.83 0.64 -11.89
CA ALA A 69 -12.54 1.54 -10.79
C ALA A 69 -11.33 1.04 -9.96
N LEU A 70 -11.26 -0.26 -9.65
CA LEU A 70 -10.11 -0.85 -8.98
C LEU A 70 -8.82 -0.61 -9.76
N SER A 71 -8.83 -0.87 -11.08
CA SER A 71 -7.66 -0.66 -11.94
C SER A 71 -7.22 0.81 -11.98
N VAL A 72 -8.17 1.74 -12.02
CA VAL A 72 -7.87 3.19 -11.96
C VAL A 72 -7.23 3.57 -10.63
N PHE A 73 -7.74 3.07 -9.50
CA PHE A 73 -7.14 3.32 -8.19
C PHE A 73 -5.72 2.75 -8.07
N LEU A 74 -5.48 1.54 -8.57
CA LEU A 74 -4.14 0.95 -8.61
C LEU A 74 -3.17 1.82 -9.42
N PHE A 75 -3.62 2.33 -10.56
CA PHE A 75 -2.82 3.21 -11.40
C PHE A 75 -2.53 4.56 -10.74
N ILE A 76 -3.53 5.16 -10.06
CA ILE A 76 -3.36 6.39 -9.28
C ILE A 76 -2.31 6.17 -8.19
N ASN A 77 -2.35 5.06 -7.46
CA ASN A 77 -1.37 4.75 -6.43
C ASN A 77 0.03 4.57 -6.99
N ALA A 78 0.17 3.94 -8.16
CA ALA A 78 1.44 3.84 -8.85
C ALA A 78 2.01 5.25 -9.17
N ILE A 79 1.18 6.16 -9.65
CA ILE A 79 1.57 7.55 -9.92
C ILE A 79 1.99 8.26 -8.61
N ILE A 80 1.21 8.13 -7.53
CA ILE A 80 1.52 8.76 -6.23
C ILE A 80 2.89 8.31 -5.73
N ILE A 81 3.19 7.00 -5.77
CA ILE A 81 4.48 6.47 -5.33
C ILE A 81 5.62 6.95 -6.23
N LEU A 82 5.42 6.97 -7.55
CA LEU A 82 6.44 7.44 -8.49
C LEU A 82 6.74 8.95 -8.36
N MET A 83 5.73 9.76 -8.10
CA MET A 83 5.88 11.21 -7.96
C MET A 83 6.50 11.62 -6.61
N SER A 84 6.32 10.81 -5.57
CA SER A 84 6.79 11.11 -4.22
C SER A 84 8.16 10.49 -3.94
N ALA A 85 9.21 11.32 -3.86
CA ALA A 85 10.55 10.88 -3.50
C ALA A 85 10.62 10.15 -2.14
N PRO A 86 9.94 10.63 -1.06
CA PRO A 86 9.90 9.90 0.20
C PRO A 86 9.27 8.52 0.08
N LEU A 87 8.14 8.38 -0.62
CA LEU A 87 7.47 7.08 -0.79
C LEU A 87 8.34 6.11 -1.60
N ARG A 88 9.03 6.57 -2.64
CA ARG A 88 9.99 5.74 -3.38
C ARG A 88 11.11 5.19 -2.50
N HIS A 89 11.57 6.00 -1.55
CA HIS A 89 12.58 5.58 -0.58
C HIS A 89 12.06 4.54 0.41
N TYR A 90 10.79 4.67 0.84
CA TYR A 90 10.16 3.74 1.77
C TYR A 90 9.83 2.40 1.12
N GLU A 91 9.19 2.42 -0.04
CA GLU A 91 8.73 1.21 -0.72
C GLU A 91 9.85 0.51 -1.49
N GLY A 92 10.95 1.21 -1.76
CA GLY A 92 12.09 0.66 -2.50
C GLY A 92 11.72 0.21 -3.92
N TRP A 93 12.64 -0.46 -4.60
CA TRP A 93 12.42 -0.91 -5.98
C TRP A 93 11.39 -2.04 -6.07
N VAL A 94 11.31 -2.91 -5.04
CA VAL A 94 10.36 -4.03 -4.97
C VAL A 94 8.93 -3.52 -4.90
N GLY A 95 8.66 -2.54 -4.01
CA GLY A 95 7.35 -1.92 -3.88
C GLY A 95 6.93 -1.21 -5.16
N ILE A 96 7.82 -0.41 -5.74
CA ILE A 96 7.56 0.29 -7.01
C ILE A 96 7.22 -0.69 -8.12
N ALA A 97 8.04 -1.75 -8.29
CA ALA A 97 7.81 -2.77 -9.31
C ALA A 97 6.47 -3.50 -9.11
N THR A 98 6.12 -3.84 -7.87
CA THR A 98 4.87 -4.53 -7.54
C THR A 98 3.65 -3.66 -7.82
N VAL A 99 3.69 -2.37 -7.45
CA VAL A 99 2.59 -1.44 -7.69
C VAL A 99 2.42 -1.13 -9.19
N LEU A 100 3.53 -0.95 -9.92
CA LEU A 100 3.48 -0.79 -11.37
C LEU A 100 2.93 -2.05 -12.05
N TRP A 101 3.37 -3.23 -11.62
CA TRP A 101 2.82 -4.49 -12.09
C TRP A 101 1.32 -4.58 -11.85
N ALA A 102 0.84 -4.24 -10.64
CA ALA A 102 -0.58 -4.22 -10.29
C ALA A 102 -1.38 -3.26 -11.18
N GLY A 103 -0.90 -2.04 -11.37
CA GLY A 103 -1.56 -1.03 -12.22
C GLY A 103 -1.62 -1.43 -13.69
N VAL A 104 -0.50 -1.87 -14.24
CA VAL A 104 -0.39 -2.23 -15.67
C VAL A 104 -1.12 -3.54 -15.96
N VAL A 105 -0.83 -4.60 -15.21
CA VAL A 105 -1.43 -5.92 -15.46
C VAL A 105 -2.92 -5.90 -15.13
N GLY A 106 -3.33 -5.34 -13.98
CA GLY A 106 -4.74 -5.22 -13.61
C GLY A 106 -5.53 -4.39 -14.62
N GLY A 107 -5.00 -3.24 -15.05
CA GLY A 107 -5.65 -2.37 -16.03
C GLY A 107 -5.74 -2.97 -17.43
N ILE A 108 -4.62 -3.41 -17.97
CA ILE A 108 -4.56 -3.98 -19.33
C ILE A 108 -5.39 -5.26 -19.39
N TRP A 109 -5.27 -6.13 -18.38
CA TRP A 109 -5.98 -7.40 -18.37
C TRP A 109 -7.50 -7.22 -18.29
N THR A 110 -7.99 -6.28 -17.49
CA THR A 110 -9.42 -5.96 -17.39
C THR A 110 -9.96 -5.50 -18.75
N VAL A 111 -9.23 -4.61 -19.46
CA VAL A 111 -9.64 -4.10 -20.76
C VAL A 111 -9.58 -5.19 -21.83
N ILE A 112 -8.52 -6.00 -21.85
CA ILE A 112 -8.37 -7.08 -22.84
C ILE A 112 -9.46 -8.14 -22.65
N THR A 113 -9.69 -8.58 -21.43
CA THR A 113 -10.72 -9.60 -21.13
C THR A 113 -12.09 -9.13 -21.59
N ASP A 114 -12.41 -7.87 -21.32
CA ASP A 114 -13.66 -7.26 -21.74
C ASP A 114 -13.82 -7.27 -23.27
N ARG A 115 -12.79 -6.86 -24.01
CA ARG A 115 -12.81 -6.84 -25.48
C ARG A 115 -12.90 -8.23 -26.09
N VAL A 116 -12.13 -9.18 -25.53
CA VAL A 116 -12.13 -10.57 -26.01
C VAL A 116 -13.49 -11.23 -25.78
N VAL A 117 -14.13 -10.99 -24.63
CA VAL A 117 -15.46 -11.52 -24.33
C VAL A 117 -16.53 -10.88 -25.21
N GLU A 118 -16.48 -9.57 -25.44
CA GLU A 118 -17.39 -8.89 -26.36
C GLU A 118 -17.25 -9.42 -27.79
N TRP A 119 -16.02 -9.65 -28.25
CA TRP A 119 -15.74 -10.15 -29.59
C TRP A 119 -16.20 -11.61 -29.78
N GLY A 120 -15.91 -12.47 -28.78
CA GLY A 120 -16.37 -13.86 -28.81
C GLY A 120 -17.89 -14.00 -28.84
N LYS A 121 -18.61 -13.12 -28.13
CA LYS A 121 -20.08 -13.08 -28.17
C LYS A 121 -20.64 -12.64 -29.50
N ALA A 122 -20.08 -11.60 -30.10
CA ALA A 122 -20.52 -11.14 -31.41
C ALA A 122 -20.39 -12.26 -32.44
N GLU A 123 -19.32 -13.07 -32.35
CA GLU A 123 -19.13 -14.23 -33.25
C GLU A 123 -20.12 -15.37 -32.97
N GLU A 124 -20.48 -15.61 -31.68
CA GLU A 124 -21.50 -16.61 -31.33
C GLU A 124 -22.91 -16.16 -31.72
N GLU A 125 -23.24 -14.88 -31.54
CA GLU A 125 -24.53 -14.32 -31.96
C GLU A 125 -24.74 -14.41 -33.49
N GLU A 126 -23.67 -14.24 -34.29
CA GLU A 126 -23.72 -14.46 -35.73
C GLU A 126 -23.94 -15.94 -36.12
N ARG A 127 -23.46 -16.88 -35.29
CA ARG A 127 -23.63 -18.34 -35.56
C ARG A 127 -24.97 -18.89 -35.06
N LEU A 128 -25.52 -18.33 -34.00
CA LEU A 128 -26.76 -18.74 -33.37
C LEU A 128 -27.91 -17.83 -33.80
N ILE A 129 -28.54 -18.14 -34.95
CA ILE A 129 -29.72 -17.44 -35.39
C ILE A 129 -30.81 -17.44 -34.31
N GLY A 130 -30.84 -16.39 -33.48
CA GLY A 130 -32.04 -15.89 -32.84
C GLY A 130 -32.44 -16.43 -31.49
N ARG A 131 -31.61 -17.05 -30.68
CA ARG A 131 -31.96 -17.37 -29.28
C ARG A 131 -30.83 -17.01 -28.32
N VAL A 132 -30.84 -15.78 -27.88
CA VAL A 132 -30.04 -15.34 -26.73
C VAL A 132 -30.78 -15.77 -25.46
N GLU A 133 -30.36 -16.87 -24.85
CA GLU A 133 -30.79 -17.19 -23.48
C GLU A 133 -29.99 -16.37 -22.48
N ASP A 134 -30.41 -15.14 -22.26
CA ASP A 134 -29.85 -14.21 -21.25
C ASP A 134 -30.21 -14.57 -19.80
N ARG A 135 -30.57 -15.81 -19.52
CA ARG A 135 -30.91 -16.24 -18.16
C ARG A 135 -29.70 -16.81 -17.47
N TYR A 136 -29.16 -16.03 -16.53
CA TYR A 136 -28.18 -16.52 -15.57
C TYR A 136 -28.76 -17.70 -14.78
N THR A 137 -28.03 -18.79 -14.70
CA THR A 137 -28.33 -19.90 -13.80
C THR A 137 -28.14 -19.45 -12.35
N GLY A 138 -28.75 -20.15 -11.38
CA GLY A 138 -28.59 -19.79 -9.95
C GLY A 138 -27.14 -19.76 -9.49
N ILE A 139 -26.28 -20.64 -10.05
CA ILE A 139 -24.84 -20.68 -9.74
C ILE A 139 -24.12 -19.44 -10.30
N GLU A 140 -24.50 -18.98 -11.46
CA GLU A 140 -23.92 -17.77 -12.09
C GLU A 140 -24.31 -16.51 -11.32
N TRP A 141 -25.56 -16.43 -10.83
CA TRP A 141 -25.98 -15.37 -9.93
C TRP A 141 -25.18 -15.36 -8.63
N LEU A 142 -24.93 -16.53 -8.04
CA LEU A 142 -24.11 -16.63 -6.84
C LEU A 142 -22.68 -16.14 -7.09
N LYS A 143 -22.07 -16.50 -8.22
CA LYS A 143 -20.74 -15.99 -8.63
C LYS A 143 -20.74 -14.47 -8.75
N VAL A 144 -21.74 -13.89 -9.40
CA VAL A 144 -21.86 -12.43 -9.57
C VAL A 144 -21.97 -11.73 -8.21
N ILE A 145 -22.79 -12.25 -7.29
CA ILE A 145 -22.98 -11.66 -5.97
C ILE A 145 -21.67 -11.73 -5.17
N LEU A 146 -21.01 -12.89 -5.10
CA LEU A 146 -19.75 -13.06 -4.39
C LEU A 146 -18.65 -12.15 -4.95
N THR A 147 -18.56 -12.07 -6.27
CA THR A 147 -17.58 -11.19 -6.93
C THR A 147 -17.86 -9.70 -6.65
N THR A 148 -19.13 -9.30 -6.70
CA THR A 148 -19.52 -7.91 -6.41
C THR A 148 -19.17 -7.54 -4.97
N ILE A 149 -19.50 -8.40 -4.00
CA ILE A 149 -19.14 -8.19 -2.59
C ILE A 149 -17.61 -8.13 -2.44
N GLY A 150 -16.88 -9.07 -3.03
CA GLY A 150 -15.43 -9.09 -3.00
C GLY A 150 -14.81 -7.83 -3.58
N LEU A 151 -15.30 -7.36 -4.73
CA LEU A 151 -14.82 -6.12 -5.36
C LEU A 151 -15.10 -4.88 -4.49
N ILE A 152 -16.26 -4.79 -3.84
CA ILE A 152 -16.57 -3.70 -2.93
C ILE A 152 -15.59 -3.68 -1.76
N ILE A 153 -15.36 -4.85 -1.13
CA ILE A 153 -14.39 -4.95 -0.02
C ILE A 153 -12.99 -4.53 -0.48
N VAL A 154 -12.56 -5.03 -1.63
CA VAL A 154 -11.23 -4.72 -2.18
C VAL A 154 -11.10 -3.23 -2.52
N ILE A 155 -12.13 -2.60 -3.07
CA ILE A 155 -12.13 -1.15 -3.35
C ILE A 155 -12.04 -0.36 -2.04
N VAL A 156 -12.77 -0.74 -1.00
CA VAL A 156 -12.68 -0.08 0.32
C VAL A 156 -11.25 -0.20 0.87
N LEU A 157 -10.65 -1.39 0.84
CA LEU A 157 -9.26 -1.59 1.24
C LEU A 157 -8.30 -0.75 0.42
N GLN A 158 -8.51 -0.66 -0.89
CA GLN A 158 -7.71 0.15 -1.80
C GLN A 158 -7.80 1.66 -1.47
N VAL A 159 -8.99 2.15 -1.16
CA VAL A 159 -9.17 3.55 -0.71
C VAL A 159 -8.42 3.80 0.59
N LEU A 160 -8.47 2.87 1.56
CA LEU A 160 -7.72 2.99 2.81
C LEU A 160 -6.20 2.99 2.57
N ILE A 161 -5.70 2.13 1.68
CA ILE A 161 -4.28 2.12 1.30
C ILE A 161 -3.90 3.46 0.65
N THR A 162 -4.72 3.97 -0.26
CA THR A 162 -4.48 5.28 -0.90
C THR A 162 -4.42 6.40 0.13
N LEU A 163 -5.35 6.40 1.09
CA LEU A 163 -5.36 7.38 2.18
C LEU A 163 -4.09 7.30 3.02
N THR A 164 -3.65 6.09 3.38
CA THR A 164 -2.41 5.90 4.15
C THR A 164 -1.17 6.37 3.38
N LEU A 165 -1.11 6.16 2.06
CA LEU A 165 -0.03 6.69 1.23
C LEU A 165 0.00 8.22 1.22
N ILE A 166 -1.17 8.86 1.09
CA ILE A 166 -1.30 10.33 1.12
C ILE A 166 -0.88 10.88 2.48
N LEU A 167 -1.32 10.25 3.58
CA LEU A 167 -0.93 10.65 4.93
C LEU A 167 0.59 10.50 5.14
N ARG A 168 1.18 9.38 4.72
CA ARG A 168 2.64 9.17 4.78
C ARG A 168 3.41 10.20 3.95
N MET A 169 2.90 10.57 2.78
CA MET A 169 3.51 11.62 1.96
C MET A 169 3.46 12.98 2.68
N ARG A 170 2.35 13.29 3.33
CA ARG A 170 2.19 14.51 4.13
C ARG A 170 3.15 14.50 5.33
N ASP A 171 3.18 13.41 6.09
CA ASP A 171 4.07 13.28 7.25
C ASP A 171 5.54 13.42 6.86
N ALA A 172 5.94 12.83 5.74
CA ALA A 172 7.30 12.95 5.20
C ALA A 172 7.65 14.38 4.72
N SER A 173 6.65 15.24 4.47
CA SER A 173 6.86 16.65 4.13
C SER A 173 7.02 17.55 5.35
N LEU A 174 6.66 17.07 6.55
CA LEU A 174 6.84 17.81 7.79
C LEU A 174 8.32 17.86 8.16
N HIS A 175 8.79 19.03 8.56
CA HIS A 175 10.15 19.15 9.07
C HIS A 175 10.14 18.82 10.57
N PRO A 176 10.80 17.74 10.98
CA PRO A 176 10.88 17.40 12.39
C PRO A 176 11.65 18.49 13.14
N THR A 177 11.18 18.84 14.33
CA THR A 177 11.93 19.69 15.26
C THR A 177 13.14 18.93 15.77
N GLY A 178 14.33 19.50 15.72
CA GLY A 178 15.54 18.84 16.17
C GLY A 178 16.51 18.46 15.05
N ARG A 179 17.42 17.54 15.33
CA ARG A 179 18.47 17.11 14.40
C ARG A 179 18.60 15.59 14.38
N GLN A 180 19.03 15.09 13.22
CA GLN A 180 19.36 13.67 13.07
C GLN A 180 20.86 13.46 13.29
N TYR A 181 21.19 12.50 14.16
CA TYR A 181 22.57 12.12 14.46
C TYR A 181 22.84 10.70 14.01
N TRP A 182 24.01 10.48 13.39
CA TRP A 182 24.47 9.16 13.04
C TRP A 182 24.95 8.39 14.27
N VAL A 183 24.51 7.16 14.38
CA VAL A 183 24.89 6.23 15.45
C VAL A 183 25.55 4.98 14.85
N GLN A 184 26.43 4.34 15.60
CA GLN A 184 27.13 3.11 15.21
C GLN A 184 27.77 3.16 13.82
N SER A 185 28.75 4.06 13.65
CA SER A 185 29.53 4.13 12.40
C SER A 185 28.67 4.30 11.13
N HIS A 186 27.62 5.10 11.21
CA HIS A 186 26.69 5.43 10.12
C HIS A 186 25.69 4.32 9.74
N GLN A 187 25.42 3.38 10.64
CA GLN A 187 24.42 2.35 10.36
C GLN A 187 22.98 2.85 10.41
N PHE A 188 22.70 3.76 11.32
CA PHE A 188 21.37 4.38 11.42
C PHE A 188 21.46 5.81 11.98
N ARG A 189 20.43 6.58 11.73
CA ARG A 189 20.28 7.93 12.29
C ARG A 189 19.28 7.90 13.43
N VAL A 190 19.55 8.66 14.46
CA VAL A 190 18.64 8.91 15.58
C VAL A 190 18.22 10.37 15.53
N HIS A 191 16.93 10.61 15.61
CA HIS A 191 16.38 11.94 15.72
C HIS A 191 16.40 12.35 17.20
N ILE A 192 16.98 13.49 17.47
CA ILE A 192 17.05 14.06 18.82
C ILE A 192 16.61 15.52 18.74
N ALA A 193 15.69 15.89 19.60
CA ALA A 193 15.29 17.27 19.81
C ALA A 193 15.43 17.65 21.27
N CYS A 194 16.06 18.80 21.52
CA CYS A 194 16.25 19.32 22.87
C CYS A 194 15.65 20.73 22.96
N PHE A 195 14.97 20.99 24.05
CA PHE A 195 14.32 22.26 24.35
C PHE A 195 14.76 22.76 25.73
N GLY A 196 14.92 24.07 25.85
CA GLY A 196 15.33 24.68 27.11
C GLY A 196 16.80 25.11 27.13
N ASN A 197 17.30 25.48 28.31
CA ASN A 197 18.64 26.01 28.50
C ASN A 197 19.53 24.98 29.22
N ALA A 198 20.57 24.51 28.51
CA ALA A 198 21.54 23.56 29.02
C ALA A 198 22.39 24.09 30.21
N SER A 199 22.48 25.42 30.38
CA SER A 199 23.25 26.05 31.45
C SER A 199 22.48 26.24 32.77
N SER A 200 21.23 25.76 32.83
CA SER A 200 20.43 25.86 34.03
C SER A 200 20.89 24.86 35.10
N THR A 201 20.75 25.22 36.35
CA THR A 201 21.03 24.32 37.51
C THR A 201 19.90 23.31 37.73
N THR A 202 18.86 23.38 36.93
CA THR A 202 17.69 22.51 37.00
C THR A 202 17.90 21.18 36.23
N PRO A 203 17.16 20.13 36.60
CA PRO A 203 17.33 18.80 35.98
C PRO A 203 17.15 18.77 34.46
N LEU A 204 17.94 17.92 33.83
CA LEU A 204 17.77 17.54 32.43
C LEU A 204 16.94 16.25 32.37
N VAL A 205 15.87 16.24 31.56
CA VAL A 205 14.99 15.09 31.35
C VAL A 205 15.16 14.54 29.95
N PHE A 206 15.41 13.23 29.86
CA PHE A 206 15.40 12.50 28.58
C PHE A 206 14.13 11.67 28.46
N LEU A 207 13.47 11.83 27.33
CA LEU A 207 12.26 11.09 26.97
C LEU A 207 12.54 10.18 25.77
N GLU A 208 12.18 8.92 25.91
CA GLU A 208 12.27 7.95 24.83
C GLU A 208 10.89 7.76 24.19
N GLY A 209 10.82 7.85 22.86
CA GLY A 209 9.61 7.51 22.11
C GLY A 209 9.27 6.02 22.24
N GLY A 210 8.01 5.75 22.58
CA GLY A 210 7.46 4.39 22.61
C GLY A 210 6.75 4.03 21.31
N GLU A 211 5.52 3.55 21.41
CA GLU A 211 4.68 3.22 20.25
C GLU A 211 4.17 4.44 19.47
N ARG A 212 4.32 5.64 20.04
CA ARG A 212 3.94 6.93 19.44
C ARG A 212 5.12 7.87 19.43
N SER A 213 5.10 8.86 18.51
CA SER A 213 6.07 9.95 18.51
C SER A 213 6.15 10.61 19.88
N VAL A 214 7.37 10.94 20.33
CA VAL A 214 7.58 11.63 21.60
C VAL A 214 6.90 12.99 21.63
N GLU A 215 6.70 13.63 20.49
CA GLU A 215 5.97 14.90 20.39
C GLU A 215 4.56 14.83 21.01
N TYR A 216 3.95 13.65 21.00
CA TYR A 216 2.66 13.43 21.64
C TYR A 216 2.72 13.54 23.19
N PHE A 217 3.88 13.23 23.78
CA PHE A 217 4.09 13.26 25.23
C PHE A 217 4.80 14.52 25.68
N SER A 218 5.26 15.37 24.77
CA SER A 218 6.08 16.54 25.12
C SER A 218 5.31 17.65 25.84
N SER A 219 3.98 17.69 25.74
CA SER A 219 3.18 18.78 26.29
C SER A 219 3.33 18.94 27.81
N TRP A 220 3.27 17.85 28.56
CA TRP A 220 3.41 17.90 30.03
C TRP A 220 4.83 18.24 30.50
N VAL A 221 5.85 17.84 29.73
CA VAL A 221 7.25 18.17 30.03
C VAL A 221 7.55 19.62 29.68
N ALA A 222 6.94 20.13 28.59
CA ALA A 222 7.01 21.55 28.25
C ALA A 222 6.39 22.43 29.33
N GLU A 223 5.24 22.04 29.87
CA GLU A 223 4.61 22.74 31.00
C GLU A 223 5.51 22.75 32.25
N ALA A 224 6.12 21.61 32.59
CA ALA A 224 7.06 21.53 33.71
C ALA A 224 8.35 22.38 33.48
N GLN A 225 8.74 22.60 32.22
CA GLN A 225 9.83 23.50 31.87
C GLN A 225 9.43 24.96 32.02
N GLU A 226 8.22 25.33 31.57
CA GLU A 226 7.68 26.70 31.73
C GLU A 226 7.55 27.08 33.19
N ASP A 227 7.17 26.12 34.05
CA ASP A 227 7.10 26.27 35.52
C ASP A 227 8.49 26.33 36.18
N GLY A 228 9.57 26.15 35.45
CA GLY A 228 10.93 26.19 35.95
C GLY A 228 11.38 24.97 36.77
N ILE A 229 10.59 23.91 36.79
CA ILE A 229 10.89 22.65 37.46
C ILE A 229 12.01 21.90 36.73
N ILE A 230 12.01 21.98 35.39
CA ILE A 230 12.96 21.33 34.50
C ILE A 230 13.70 22.42 33.73
N GLY A 231 15.02 22.34 33.61
CA GLY A 231 15.81 23.31 32.84
C GLY A 231 15.85 23.01 31.37
N GLN A 232 16.01 21.76 31.05
CA GLN A 232 16.09 21.28 29.69
C GLN A 232 15.44 19.89 29.58
N TYR A 233 14.77 19.63 28.49
CA TYR A 233 14.35 18.27 28.14
C TYR A 233 14.78 17.93 26.71
N CYS A 234 15.18 16.69 26.52
CA CYS A 234 15.52 16.14 25.22
C CYS A 234 14.66 14.91 24.97
N TYR A 235 14.22 14.75 23.76
CA TYR A 235 13.57 13.50 23.35
C TYR A 235 14.27 12.89 22.14
N TRP A 236 14.17 11.58 22.05
CA TRP A 236 14.65 10.81 20.93
C TRP A 236 13.64 9.75 20.54
N ASP A 237 13.53 9.50 19.24
CA ASP A 237 12.63 8.48 18.74
C ASP A 237 13.41 7.17 18.52
N ARG A 238 12.78 6.04 18.82
CA ARG A 238 13.38 4.75 18.55
C ARG A 238 13.59 4.52 17.07
N PRO A 239 14.71 3.91 16.65
CA PRO A 239 14.90 3.51 15.26
C PRO A 239 13.75 2.66 14.75
N GLY A 240 13.18 3.03 13.60
CA GLY A 240 12.04 2.33 13.00
C GLY A 240 10.66 2.93 13.31
N TYR A 241 10.58 3.91 14.22
CA TYR A 241 9.33 4.65 14.49
C TYR A 241 9.35 6.03 13.79
N LEU A 242 8.26 6.35 13.11
CA LEU A 242 7.74 7.59 12.53
C LEU A 242 8.65 8.50 11.67
N LEU A 243 9.88 8.79 12.01
CA LEU A 243 10.70 9.77 11.31
C LEU A 243 12.06 9.23 10.83
N PHE A 244 12.26 7.92 10.91
CA PHE A 244 13.54 7.31 10.61
C PHE A 244 13.64 6.82 9.17
N ASN A 245 14.35 7.57 8.37
CA ASN A 245 14.97 7.07 7.15
C ASN A 245 16.17 6.20 7.54
N PHE A 246 16.02 4.89 7.51
CA PHE A 246 17.16 4.01 7.36
C PHE A 246 17.78 4.31 5.98
N LEU A 247 18.79 5.15 5.96
CA LEU A 247 19.67 5.24 4.81
C LEU A 247 20.75 4.17 5.00
N LEU A 248 20.61 3.05 4.32
CA LEU A 248 21.74 2.24 3.88
C LEU A 248 22.04 2.58 2.44
#